data_cf6e58646969955e9b49e6ffd0672536
#
_entry.id   cf6e58646969955e9b49e6ffd0672536
#
_cell.length_a   1.000
_cell.length_b   1.000
_cell.length_c   1.000
_cell.angle_alpha   90.00
_cell.angle_beta   90.00
_cell.angle_gamma   90.00
#
_symmetry.space_group_name_H-M   'P 1'
#
loop_
_entity.id
_entity.type
_entity.pdbx_description
1 polymer ?
#
loop_
_entity_poly.entity_id
_entity_poly.type
_entity_poly.pdbx_seq_one_letter_code
_entity_poly.pdbx_strand_id
1 'polypeptide(L)'
;MNKNFFFIIVFFILCASCTKEDESLNISKPSAEDRAYLIYNEAIENMEKGDWYYASKKFTEAELIMPNLDHASKSLLMASFCL
;
A
#
# COMPACT_ATOMS: atom_id res chain seq x y z
N MET A 1 0.48 -13.93 43.29
CA MET A 1 0.42 -13.58 41.90
C MET A 1 0.61 -14.82 41.06
N ASN A 2 -0.32 -15.05 40.18
CA ASN A 2 -0.28 -16.20 39.31
C ASN A 2 0.62 -15.98 38.11
N LYS A 3 1.39 -16.99 37.74
CA LYS A 3 2.21 -16.94 36.53
C LYS A 3 1.41 -16.58 35.31
N ASN A 4 0.15 -17.02 35.25
CA ASN A 4 -0.74 -16.74 34.13
C ASN A 4 -1.06 -15.26 34.01
N PHE A 5 -1.20 -14.56 35.13
CA PHE A 5 -1.45 -13.14 35.14
C PHE A 5 -0.28 -12.35 34.54
N PHE A 6 0.94 -12.79 34.91
CA PHE A 6 2.16 -12.19 34.38
C PHE A 6 2.27 -12.40 32.85
N PHE A 7 1.95 -13.59 32.37
CA PHE A 7 1.93 -13.89 30.94
C PHE A 7 0.92 -13.04 30.17
N ILE A 8 -0.24 -12.80 30.76
CA ILE A 8 -1.28 -11.97 30.15
C ILE A 8 -0.80 -10.52 30.02
N ILE A 9 -0.15 -10.01 31.04
CA ILE A 9 0.39 -8.64 31.02
C ILE A 9 1.50 -8.52 29.96
N VAL A 10 2.41 -9.46 29.91
CA VAL A 10 3.49 -9.47 28.91
C VAL A 10 2.92 -9.58 27.50
N PHE A 11 1.92 -10.40 27.32
CA PHE A 11 1.23 -10.55 26.04
C PHE A 11 0.54 -9.25 25.62
N PHE A 12 -0.08 -8.56 26.55
CA PHE A 12 -0.71 -7.27 26.29
C PHE A 12 0.29 -6.20 25.89
N ILE A 13 1.44 -6.20 26.52
CA ILE A 13 2.52 -5.24 26.20
C ILE A 13 3.07 -5.50 24.80
N LEU A 14 3.19 -6.76 24.40
CA LEU A 14 3.66 -7.13 23.07
C LEU A 14 2.68 -6.73 21.98
N CYS A 15 1.38 -6.82 22.24
CA CYS A 15 0.37 -6.39 21.27
C CYS A 15 0.35 -4.88 21.08
N ALA A 16 0.66 -4.11 22.11
CA ALA A 16 0.67 -2.66 22.03
C ALA A 16 1.84 -2.11 21.20
N SER A 17 2.93 -2.87 21.09
CA SER A 17 4.08 -2.40 20.32
C SER A 17 3.91 -2.48 18.80
N CYS A 18 2.96 -3.26 18.33
CA CYS A 18 2.71 -3.39 16.88
C CYS A 18 1.95 -2.21 16.29
N THR A 19 1.27 -1.41 17.10
CA THR A 19 0.47 -0.29 16.61
C THR A 19 1.23 1.01 16.45
N LYS A 20 2.44 1.09 16.98
CA LYS A 20 3.24 2.33 16.93
C LYS A 20 3.83 2.63 15.56
N GLU A 21 4.04 1.63 14.75
CA GLU A 21 4.63 1.83 13.43
C GLU A 21 3.69 2.54 12.46
N ASP A 22 2.40 2.34 12.60
CA ASP A 22 1.41 2.96 11.73
C ASP A 22 1.26 4.46 11.97
N GLU A 23 1.47 4.92 13.18
CA GLU A 23 1.32 6.33 13.52
C GLU A 23 2.46 7.20 12.99
N SER A 24 3.67 6.65 12.89
CA SER A 24 4.81 7.43 12.43
C SER A 24 4.75 7.77 10.94
N LEU A 25 3.90 7.08 10.19
CA LEU A 25 3.74 7.30 8.76
C LEU A 25 2.74 8.41 8.41
N ASN A 26 1.98 8.91 9.38
CA ASN A 26 0.91 9.87 9.14
C ASN A 26 1.33 11.33 9.27
N ILE A 27 2.58 11.61 9.50
CA ILE A 27 3.00 12.92 9.96
C ILE A 27 3.24 13.91 8.83
N SER A 28 3.42 13.45 7.61
CA SER A 28 3.78 14.34 6.53
C SER A 28 2.99 14.05 5.28
N LYS A 29 3.08 14.94 4.32
CA LYS A 29 2.53 14.73 2.99
C LYS A 29 3.01 13.39 2.44
N PRO A 30 2.13 12.60 1.81
CA PRO A 30 2.56 11.37 1.17
C PRO A 30 3.63 11.69 0.13
N SER A 31 4.69 10.90 0.12
CA SER A 31 5.74 11.03 -0.88
C SER A 31 5.19 10.66 -2.26
N ALA A 32 5.93 11.00 -3.31
CA ALA A 32 5.55 10.62 -4.67
C ALA A 32 5.39 9.11 -4.79
N GLU A 33 6.24 8.36 -4.09
CA GLU A 33 6.15 6.91 -4.06
C GLU A 33 4.85 6.43 -3.42
N ASP A 34 4.47 7.00 -2.28
CA ASP A 34 3.22 6.65 -1.61
C ASP A 34 2.00 6.95 -2.48
N ARG A 35 2.01 8.09 -3.14
CA ARG A 35 0.95 8.47 -4.05
C ARG A 35 0.85 7.52 -5.23
N ALA A 36 1.99 7.11 -5.77
CA ALA A 36 2.04 6.17 -6.87
C ALA A 36 1.43 4.83 -6.48
N TYR A 37 1.73 4.34 -5.29
CA TYR A 37 1.15 3.09 -4.80
C TYR A 37 -0.35 3.19 -4.57
N LEU A 38 -0.84 4.33 -4.09
CA LEU A 38 -2.28 4.53 -3.93
C LEU A 38 -2.99 4.44 -5.28
N ILE A 39 -2.45 5.08 -6.28
CA ILE A 39 -3.00 5.05 -7.64
C ILE A 39 -2.91 3.64 -8.23
N TYR A 40 -1.79 2.96 -8.01
CA TYR A 40 -1.62 1.59 -8.46
C TYR A 40 -2.66 0.65 -7.84
N ASN A 41 -2.89 0.76 -6.54
CA ASN A 41 -3.89 -0.05 -5.86
C ASN A 41 -5.31 0.27 -6.35
N GLU A 42 -5.60 1.52 -6.63
CA GLU A 42 -6.86 1.93 -7.23
C GLU A 42 -7.06 1.29 -8.61
N ALA A 43 -5.99 1.23 -9.39
CA ALA A 43 -6.02 0.57 -10.69
C ALA A 43 -6.35 -0.92 -10.56
N ILE A 44 -5.76 -1.60 -9.57
CA ILE A 44 -6.05 -3.01 -9.31
C ILE A 44 -7.51 -3.21 -8.93
N GLU A 45 -8.07 -2.36 -8.09
CA GLU A 45 -9.49 -2.41 -7.73
C GLU A 45 -10.38 -2.28 -8.96
N ASN A 46 -10.07 -1.33 -9.83
CA ASN A 46 -10.84 -1.14 -11.05
C ASN A 46 -10.73 -2.35 -11.99
N MET A 47 -9.55 -2.95 -12.05
CA MET A 47 -9.35 -4.17 -12.84
C MET A 47 -10.20 -5.31 -12.32
N GLU A 48 -10.29 -5.48 -11.00
CA GLU A 48 -11.13 -6.51 -10.38
C GLU A 48 -12.61 -6.30 -10.64
N LYS A 49 -13.03 -5.06 -10.79
CA LYS A 49 -14.41 -4.70 -11.13
C LYS A 49 -14.72 -4.87 -12.61
N GLY A 50 -13.71 -5.17 -13.41
CA GLY A 50 -13.86 -5.31 -14.86
C GLY A 50 -13.77 -3.98 -15.61
N ASP A 51 -13.39 -2.92 -14.96
CA ASP A 51 -13.21 -1.61 -15.59
C ASP A 51 -11.78 -1.47 -16.12
N TRP A 52 -11.52 -2.17 -17.19
CA TRP A 52 -10.19 -2.31 -17.77
C TRP A 52 -9.63 -0.99 -18.30
N TYR A 53 -10.47 -0.20 -18.93
CA TYR A 53 -10.04 1.09 -19.50
C TYR A 53 -9.60 2.06 -18.41
N TYR A 54 -10.37 2.17 -17.36
CA TYR A 54 -10.04 3.04 -16.24
C TYR A 54 -8.81 2.54 -15.49
N ALA A 55 -8.71 1.24 -15.33
CA ALA A 55 -7.53 0.61 -14.72
C ALA A 55 -6.26 0.92 -15.52
N SER A 56 -6.32 0.82 -16.83
CA SER A 56 -5.21 1.16 -17.70
C SER A 56 -4.74 2.60 -17.51
N LYS A 57 -5.68 3.53 -17.43
CA LYS A 57 -5.37 4.95 -17.18
C LYS A 57 -4.68 5.13 -15.84
N LYS A 58 -5.16 4.46 -14.80
CA LYS A 58 -4.58 4.57 -13.46
C LYS A 58 -3.18 3.96 -13.39
N PHE A 59 -2.95 2.84 -14.05
CA PHE A 59 -1.62 2.27 -14.11
C PHE A 59 -0.64 3.19 -14.83
N THR A 60 -1.05 3.82 -15.91
CA THR A 60 -0.24 4.78 -16.64
C THR A 60 0.07 6.01 -15.78
N GLU A 61 -0.92 6.50 -15.04
CA GLU A 61 -0.73 7.62 -14.12
C GLU A 61 0.26 7.27 -13.01
N ALA A 62 0.15 6.07 -12.45
CA ALA A 62 1.08 5.59 -11.43
C ALA A 62 2.51 5.51 -11.98
N GLU A 63 2.68 5.02 -13.20
CA GLU A 63 3.98 4.93 -13.85
C GLU A 63 4.67 6.29 -13.94
N LEU A 64 3.94 7.33 -14.28
CA LEU A 64 4.49 8.66 -14.47
C LEU A 64 5.07 9.27 -13.19
N ILE A 65 4.59 8.88 -12.04
CA ILE A 65 5.01 9.46 -10.76
C ILE A 65 5.82 8.49 -9.89
N MET A 66 6.03 7.26 -10.34
CA MET A 66 6.85 6.30 -9.61
C MET A 66 8.33 6.63 -9.75
N PRO A 67 9.03 6.85 -8.63
CA PRO A 67 10.45 7.15 -8.67
C PRO A 67 11.33 5.93 -8.97
N ASN A 68 10.83 4.73 -8.69
CA ASN A 68 11.56 3.50 -8.91
C ASN A 68 11.26 2.96 -10.31
N LEU A 69 12.30 2.80 -11.11
CA LEU A 69 12.18 2.37 -12.49
C LEU A 69 11.55 0.97 -12.63
N ASP A 70 11.89 0.05 -11.73
CA ASP A 70 11.34 -1.30 -11.77
C ASP A 70 9.84 -1.31 -11.53
N HIS A 71 9.38 -0.52 -10.58
CA HIS A 71 7.95 -0.40 -10.29
C HIS A 71 7.22 0.35 -11.40
N ALA A 72 7.84 1.37 -11.98
CA ALA A 72 7.27 2.09 -13.11
C ALA A 72 7.08 1.17 -14.31
N SER A 73 8.07 0.35 -14.60
CA SER A 73 7.99 -0.63 -15.69
C SER A 73 6.88 -1.65 -15.47
N LYS A 74 6.72 -2.11 -14.23
CA LYS A 74 5.66 -3.04 -13.87
C LYS A 74 4.27 -2.40 -14.05
N SER A 75 4.13 -1.15 -13.64
CA SER A 75 2.87 -0.43 -13.80
C SER A 75 2.52 -0.25 -15.27
N LEU A 76 3.50 0.07 -16.10
CA LEU A 76 3.30 0.19 -17.53
C LEU A 76 2.89 -1.14 -18.17
N LEU A 77 3.51 -2.22 -17.74
CA LEU A 77 3.15 -3.56 -18.19
C LEU A 77 1.71 -3.89 -17.85
N MET A 78 1.27 -3.56 -16.63
CA MET A 78 -0.11 -3.77 -16.20
C MET A 78 -1.08 -2.91 -17.01
N ALA A 79 -0.70 -1.67 -17.34
CA ALA A 79 -1.51 -0.81 -18.18
C ALA A 79 -1.73 -1.45 -19.57
N SER A 80 -0.69 -1.99 -20.14
CA SER A 80 -0.75 -2.69 -21.42
C SER A 80 -1.62 -3.93 -21.36
N PHE A 81 -1.56 -4.64 -20.25
CA PHE A 81 -2.38 -5.82 -20.01
C PHE A 81 -3.87 -5.47 -19.97
N CYS A 82 -4.22 -4.30 -19.46
CA CYS A 82 -5.61 -3.85 -19.36
C CYS A 82 -6.21 -3.40 -20.69
N LEU A 83 -5.39 -3.13 -21.65
CA LEU A 83 -5.86 -2.72 -22.97
C LEU A 83 -6.20 -3.92 -23.85
#